data_6e86d31710e7cf1df75828691ce5587b
#
_entry.id   6e86d31710e7cf1df75828691ce5587b
#
_cell.length_a   1.000
_cell.length_b   1.000
_cell.length_c   1.000
_cell.angle_alpha   90.00
_cell.angle_beta   90.00
_cell.angle_gamma   90.00
#
_symmetry.space_group_name_H-M   'P 1'
#
loop_
_entity.id
_entity.type
_entity.pdbx_description
1 polymer ?
#
loop_
_entity_poly.entity_id
_entity_poly.type
_entity_poly.pdbx_seq_one_letter_code
_entity_poly.pdbx_strand_id
1 'polypeptide(L)'
;MQLFTGNGTRAQAFHIVSNGDGTYALDIPFSRKTLDVRYGGMAPGTNVQQWNRNGSDGQKWRIEYDGAGAVRIVSVLNGLPLQVAGSSAVDGANIELGAGRGGVQQRFMLTPTTYVPEDFEDHIAHFSTVSTNTINGWYNMSRALSNFDGMVVWPGETVSFFDTCGPCGAAEGYLIAGVVGGSGYGGGICQASTTLYGAVVRAGLTIVERQNHTTPSTYVPIGQDAMVNWGTSDFRFRNDWDFPVKIVVDNYDRTLNCDIWGIQPDWYDYIDVSSWWTGSNTASAQREYYKNDQVVATSALPDSWYW
;
A
#
# COMPACT_ATOMS: atom_id res chain seq x y z
N MET A 1 -2.79 3.39 -26.13
CA MET A 1 -3.52 4.41 -25.35
C MET A 1 -4.13 5.42 -26.30
N GLN A 2 -5.20 6.14 -25.92
CA GLN A 2 -5.89 7.10 -26.80
C GLN A 2 -6.25 8.38 -26.03
N LEU A 3 -6.25 9.51 -26.71
CA LEU A 3 -6.89 10.73 -26.23
C LEU A 3 -8.41 10.52 -26.21
N PHE A 4 -9.10 11.01 -25.19
CA PHE A 4 -10.56 10.95 -25.13
C PHE A 4 -11.10 12.10 -24.30
N THR A 5 -12.27 12.62 -24.67
CA THR A 5 -12.98 13.64 -23.90
C THR A 5 -13.19 13.18 -22.48
N GLY A 6 -12.91 14.04 -21.49
CA GLY A 6 -13.08 13.74 -20.07
C GLY A 6 -14.53 13.34 -19.78
N ASN A 7 -14.74 12.10 -19.35
CA ASN A 7 -16.07 11.54 -19.08
C ASN A 7 -16.20 10.96 -17.66
N GLY A 8 -15.15 11.14 -16.83
CA GLY A 8 -15.14 10.69 -15.44
C GLY A 8 -15.09 9.16 -15.23
N THR A 9 -14.85 8.40 -16.31
CA THR A 9 -14.78 6.94 -16.20
C THR A 9 -13.41 6.48 -15.69
N ARG A 10 -13.38 5.26 -15.13
CA ARG A 10 -12.18 4.58 -14.63
C ARG A 10 -11.06 4.47 -15.65
N ALA A 11 -11.42 4.34 -16.94
CA ALA A 11 -10.45 4.22 -18.02
C ALA A 11 -9.59 5.49 -18.20
N GLN A 12 -9.94 6.60 -17.54
CA GLN A 12 -9.24 7.88 -17.60
C GLN A 12 -8.48 8.22 -16.31
N ALA A 13 -8.52 7.33 -15.31
CA ALA A 13 -7.78 7.51 -14.06
C ALA A 13 -6.43 6.79 -14.12
N PHE A 14 -5.40 7.42 -13.57
CA PHE A 14 -4.06 6.87 -13.44
C PHE A 14 -3.60 7.04 -11.99
N HIS A 15 -2.98 6.00 -11.46
CA HIS A 15 -2.24 6.08 -10.21
C HIS A 15 -0.75 6.29 -10.51
N ILE A 16 -0.20 7.38 -10.03
CA ILE A 16 1.21 7.74 -10.24
C ILE A 16 2.01 7.22 -9.05
N VAL A 17 2.74 6.12 -9.26
CA VAL A 17 3.51 5.42 -8.23
C VAL A 17 4.98 5.78 -8.33
N SER A 18 5.56 6.31 -7.25
CA SER A 18 7.00 6.58 -7.19
C SER A 18 7.80 5.26 -7.15
N ASN A 19 8.86 5.16 -7.94
CA ASN A 19 9.80 4.04 -7.90
C ASN A 19 10.96 4.29 -6.89
N GLY A 20 10.99 5.44 -6.20
CA GLY A 20 12.03 5.80 -5.23
C GLY A 20 13.34 6.32 -5.83
N ASP A 21 13.50 6.30 -7.15
CA ASP A 21 14.68 6.75 -7.89
C ASP A 21 14.44 8.04 -8.71
N GLY A 22 13.35 8.75 -8.41
CA GLY A 22 12.92 9.94 -9.16
C GLY A 22 12.16 9.62 -10.44
N THR A 23 11.83 8.35 -10.66
CA THR A 23 10.95 7.89 -11.73
C THR A 23 9.61 7.41 -11.19
N TYR A 24 8.63 7.22 -12.08
CA TYR A 24 7.27 6.86 -11.73
C TYR A 24 6.75 5.75 -12.64
N ALA A 25 5.92 4.88 -12.11
CA ALA A 25 5.00 4.06 -12.89
C ALA A 25 3.65 4.79 -13.01
N LEU A 26 2.97 4.64 -14.14
CA LEU A 26 1.64 5.17 -14.39
C LEU A 26 0.66 3.99 -14.48
N ASP A 27 0.16 3.58 -13.34
CA ASP A 27 -0.73 2.44 -13.24
C ASP A 27 -2.17 2.84 -13.63
N ILE A 28 -2.87 1.93 -14.27
CA ILE A 28 -4.24 2.11 -14.73
C ILE A 28 -5.11 1.18 -13.88
N PRO A 29 -5.74 1.69 -12.82
CA PRO A 29 -6.47 0.86 -11.86
C PRO A 29 -7.54 -0.02 -12.51
N PHE A 30 -8.28 0.53 -13.47
CA PHE A 30 -9.34 -0.20 -14.17
C PHE A 30 -8.89 -1.50 -14.84
N SER A 31 -7.69 -1.52 -15.44
CA SER A 31 -7.18 -2.70 -16.16
C SER A 31 -6.13 -3.48 -15.39
N ARG A 32 -5.74 -3.00 -14.18
CA ARG A 32 -4.62 -3.54 -13.37
C ARG A 32 -3.31 -3.62 -14.15
N LYS A 33 -3.12 -2.71 -15.08
CA LYS A 33 -1.93 -2.63 -15.93
C LYS A 33 -1.24 -1.30 -15.73
N THR A 34 0.00 -1.21 -16.19
CA THR A 34 0.75 0.04 -16.20
C THR A 34 0.98 0.53 -17.63
N LEU A 35 1.28 1.80 -17.76
CA LEU A 35 1.65 2.41 -19.04
C LEU A 35 3.00 1.88 -19.49
N ASP A 36 3.09 1.41 -20.73
CA ASP A 36 4.23 0.66 -21.27
C ASP A 36 4.58 1.10 -22.69
N VAL A 37 5.86 1.26 -22.97
CA VAL A 37 6.38 1.49 -24.32
C VAL A 37 6.33 0.17 -25.09
N ARG A 38 5.46 0.09 -26.08
CA ARG A 38 5.18 -1.14 -26.82
C ARG A 38 6.46 -1.79 -27.35
N TYR A 39 6.69 -3.04 -26.93
CA TYR A 39 7.85 -3.87 -27.31
C TYR A 39 9.22 -3.23 -27.04
N GLY A 40 9.30 -2.27 -26.10
CA GLY A 40 10.55 -1.56 -25.82
C GLY A 40 11.06 -0.73 -27.00
N GLY A 41 10.16 -0.23 -27.85
CA GLY A 41 10.54 0.52 -29.06
C GLY A 41 11.30 1.81 -28.73
N MET A 42 12.35 2.09 -29.50
CA MET A 42 13.29 3.20 -29.27
C MET A 42 13.01 4.44 -30.11
N ALA A 43 12.18 4.33 -31.16
CA ALA A 43 11.97 5.37 -32.14
C ALA A 43 10.74 6.26 -31.78
N PRO A 44 10.76 7.56 -32.19
CA PRO A 44 9.53 8.34 -32.22
C PRO A 44 8.43 7.65 -33.03
N GLY A 45 7.17 7.82 -32.63
CA GLY A 45 6.03 7.12 -33.20
C GLY A 45 5.80 5.74 -32.58
N THR A 46 6.67 5.27 -31.68
CA THR A 46 6.42 4.05 -30.94
C THR A 46 5.15 4.18 -30.09
N ASN A 47 4.24 3.24 -30.29
CA ASN A 47 2.96 3.23 -29.57
C ASN A 47 3.17 3.02 -28.06
N VAL A 48 2.29 3.59 -27.27
CA VAL A 48 2.21 3.38 -25.83
C VAL A 48 0.94 2.58 -25.52
N GLN A 49 1.10 1.54 -24.72
CA GLN A 49 0.07 0.54 -24.43
C GLN A 49 -0.11 0.35 -22.92
N GLN A 50 -1.08 -0.43 -22.55
CA GLN A 50 -1.22 -1.01 -21.21
C GLN A 50 -0.57 -2.40 -21.22
N TRP A 51 0.25 -2.69 -20.21
CA TRP A 51 0.89 -4.01 -20.07
C TRP A 51 1.00 -4.40 -18.60
N ASN A 52 1.12 -5.69 -18.33
CA ASN A 52 1.35 -6.17 -16.96
C ASN A 52 2.64 -5.56 -16.41
N ARG A 53 2.62 -5.14 -15.15
CA ARG A 53 3.78 -4.53 -14.49
C ARG A 53 4.92 -5.55 -14.42
N ASN A 54 6.08 -5.16 -14.92
CA ASN A 54 7.29 -6.01 -14.96
C ASN A 54 8.57 -5.27 -14.55
N GLY A 55 8.43 -3.96 -14.18
CA GLY A 55 9.53 -3.12 -13.70
C GLY A 55 10.58 -2.73 -14.75
N SER A 56 10.36 -3.04 -16.05
CA SER A 56 11.27 -2.64 -17.11
C SER A 56 11.32 -1.12 -17.30
N ASP A 57 12.39 -0.62 -17.91
CA ASP A 57 12.52 0.82 -18.22
C ASP A 57 11.44 1.32 -19.19
N GLY A 58 10.80 0.44 -19.97
CA GLY A 58 9.64 0.76 -20.78
C GLY A 58 8.39 1.15 -20.00
N GLN A 59 8.37 0.86 -18.70
CA GLN A 59 7.29 1.18 -17.76
C GLN A 59 7.65 2.28 -16.78
N LYS A 60 8.85 2.86 -16.90
CA LYS A 60 9.31 3.95 -16.04
C LYS A 60 9.23 5.28 -16.76
N TRP A 61 8.73 6.28 -16.06
CA TRP A 61 8.47 7.61 -16.60
C TRP A 61 9.05 8.70 -15.71
N ARG A 62 9.54 9.76 -16.28
CA ARG A 62 9.82 11.02 -15.56
C ARG A 62 8.68 11.99 -15.82
N ILE A 63 8.29 12.73 -14.79
CA ILE A 63 7.29 13.79 -14.87
C ILE A 63 8.04 15.11 -14.75
N GLU A 64 8.10 15.87 -15.85
CA GLU A 64 8.84 17.12 -15.95
C GLU A 64 7.85 18.29 -15.98
N TYR A 65 7.87 19.15 -14.97
CA TYR A 65 7.03 20.35 -14.90
C TYR A 65 7.53 21.41 -15.87
N ASP A 66 6.61 22.08 -16.58
CA ASP A 66 6.95 23.10 -17.57
C ASP A 66 6.92 24.54 -17.00
N GLY A 67 6.65 24.70 -15.72
CA GLY A 67 6.56 25.99 -15.03
C GLY A 67 5.25 26.76 -15.27
N ALA A 68 4.35 26.22 -16.11
CA ALA A 68 3.06 26.84 -16.44
C ALA A 68 1.84 25.97 -16.05
N GLY A 69 2.04 25.03 -15.10
CA GLY A 69 1.00 24.16 -14.57
C GLY A 69 0.76 22.87 -15.36
N ALA A 70 1.49 22.66 -16.46
CA ALA A 70 1.46 21.41 -17.20
C ALA A 70 2.74 20.59 -16.98
N VAL A 71 2.69 19.33 -17.34
CA VAL A 71 3.80 18.38 -17.27
C VAL A 71 4.09 17.77 -18.62
N ARG A 72 5.33 17.33 -18.82
CA ARG A 72 5.72 16.34 -19.82
C ARG A 72 5.96 15.02 -19.14
N ILE A 73 5.50 13.95 -19.75
CA ILE A 73 5.73 12.59 -19.31
C ILE A 73 6.77 11.99 -20.27
N VAL A 74 7.94 11.66 -19.73
CA VAL A 74 9.12 11.28 -20.52
C VAL A 74 9.53 9.86 -20.22
N SER A 75 9.63 9.00 -21.23
CA SER A 75 10.08 7.61 -21.06
C SER A 75 11.53 7.56 -20.55
N VAL A 76 11.78 6.75 -19.53
CA VAL A 76 13.14 6.48 -19.03
C VAL A 76 13.93 5.65 -20.03
N LEU A 77 13.26 4.75 -20.75
CA LEU A 77 13.88 3.84 -21.72
C LEU A 77 14.70 4.55 -22.80
N ASN A 78 14.18 5.68 -23.32
CA ASN A 78 14.78 6.34 -24.49
C ASN A 78 14.78 7.89 -24.43
N GLY A 79 14.25 8.48 -23.36
CA GLY A 79 14.19 9.93 -23.17
C GLY A 79 13.18 10.65 -24.07
N LEU A 80 12.30 9.92 -24.76
CA LEU A 80 11.27 10.51 -25.63
C LEU A 80 10.02 10.87 -24.81
N PRO A 81 9.39 12.04 -25.09
CA PRO A 81 8.17 12.45 -24.42
C PRO A 81 6.95 11.70 -24.98
N LEU A 82 5.96 11.51 -24.12
CA LEU A 82 4.63 11.13 -24.52
C LEU A 82 3.99 12.24 -25.37
N GLN A 83 3.26 11.88 -26.42
CA GLN A 83 2.52 12.85 -27.22
C GLN A 83 1.22 12.30 -27.78
N VAL A 84 0.31 13.20 -28.13
CA VAL A 84 -0.84 12.88 -28.98
C VAL A 84 -0.37 12.87 -30.46
N ALA A 85 -0.55 11.75 -31.14
CA ALA A 85 -0.15 11.56 -32.51
C ALA A 85 -0.77 12.63 -33.45
N GLY A 86 0.04 13.18 -34.34
CA GLY A 86 -0.40 14.18 -35.30
C GLY A 86 -0.93 15.48 -34.66
N SER A 87 -0.68 15.75 -33.39
CA SER A 87 -1.25 16.90 -32.66
C SER A 87 -2.79 16.95 -32.74
N SER A 88 -3.44 15.79 -32.85
CA SER A 88 -4.88 15.68 -33.01
C SER A 88 -5.60 15.98 -31.68
N ALA A 89 -6.73 16.71 -31.75
CA ALA A 89 -7.59 16.94 -30.61
C ALA A 89 -8.88 16.07 -30.65
N VAL A 90 -8.94 15.08 -31.53
CA VAL A 90 -10.10 14.23 -31.75
C VAL A 90 -10.04 13.02 -30.82
N ASP A 91 -11.17 12.63 -30.23
CA ASP A 91 -11.33 11.39 -29.49
C ASP A 91 -10.87 10.18 -30.31
N GLY A 92 -10.12 9.28 -29.68
CA GLY A 92 -9.53 8.14 -30.34
C GLY A 92 -8.12 8.41 -30.92
N ALA A 93 -7.62 9.66 -30.90
CA ALA A 93 -6.26 9.96 -31.32
C ALA A 93 -5.24 9.14 -30.50
N ASN A 94 -4.28 8.53 -31.20
CA ASN A 94 -3.29 7.67 -30.56
C ASN A 94 -2.34 8.46 -29.64
N ILE A 95 -1.90 7.81 -28.58
CA ILE A 95 -0.82 8.29 -27.72
C ILE A 95 0.43 7.45 -28.01
N GLU A 96 1.52 8.15 -28.32
CA GLU A 96 2.78 7.55 -28.74
C GLU A 96 3.99 8.32 -28.19
N LEU A 97 5.20 7.82 -28.42
CA LEU A 97 6.43 8.56 -28.13
C LEU A 97 6.70 9.61 -29.19
N GLY A 98 6.96 10.84 -28.79
CA GLY A 98 7.18 11.98 -29.69
C GLY A 98 8.64 12.21 -30.08
N ALA A 99 8.85 12.86 -31.21
CA ALA A 99 10.17 13.38 -31.60
C ALA A 99 10.40 14.74 -30.95
N GLY A 100 11.52 14.92 -30.26
CA GLY A 100 11.89 16.20 -29.66
C GLY A 100 11.04 16.60 -28.46
N ARG A 101 11.34 17.78 -27.89
CA ARG A 101 10.64 18.30 -26.69
C ARG A 101 10.14 19.72 -27.01
N GLY A 102 8.88 19.99 -26.74
CA GLY A 102 8.35 21.35 -26.77
C GLY A 102 7.04 21.57 -27.52
N GLY A 103 6.48 20.57 -28.18
CA GLY A 103 5.17 20.68 -28.82
C GLY A 103 4.01 20.71 -27.79
N VAL A 104 2.93 21.42 -28.12
CA VAL A 104 1.72 21.50 -27.28
C VAL A 104 1.09 20.12 -27.06
N GLN A 105 1.22 19.23 -28.04
CA GLN A 105 0.73 17.83 -27.97
C GLN A 105 1.49 16.94 -26.97
N GLN A 106 2.55 17.47 -26.33
CA GLN A 106 3.39 16.79 -25.34
C GLN A 106 3.15 17.36 -23.92
N ARG A 107 2.16 18.25 -23.76
CA ARG A 107 1.84 18.90 -22.50
C ARG A 107 0.56 18.32 -21.95
N PHE A 108 0.62 17.83 -20.73
CA PHE A 108 -0.51 17.22 -20.01
C PHE A 108 -0.78 17.99 -18.74
N MET A 109 -2.03 18.13 -18.39
CA MET A 109 -2.43 18.62 -17.06
C MET A 109 -2.80 17.42 -16.20
N LEU A 110 -2.20 17.30 -15.04
CA LEU A 110 -2.57 16.30 -14.03
C LEU A 110 -3.63 16.92 -13.13
N THR A 111 -4.82 16.35 -13.15
CA THR A 111 -5.93 16.76 -12.29
C THR A 111 -6.13 15.69 -11.23
N PRO A 112 -6.02 16.02 -9.94
CA PRO A 112 -6.34 15.06 -8.88
C PRO A 112 -7.78 14.56 -9.06
N THR A 113 -7.98 13.26 -8.87
CA THR A 113 -9.30 12.65 -8.88
C THR A 113 -9.54 11.94 -7.54
N THR A 114 -10.76 12.03 -7.05
CA THR A 114 -11.22 11.27 -5.88
C THR A 114 -11.67 9.85 -6.26
N TYR A 115 -11.37 9.44 -7.48
CA TYR A 115 -11.73 8.10 -7.95
C TYR A 115 -11.05 7.05 -7.05
N VAL A 116 -11.85 6.31 -6.31
CA VAL A 116 -11.47 5.08 -5.61
C VAL A 116 -12.01 3.92 -6.45
N PRO A 117 -11.17 2.96 -6.86
CA PRO A 117 -11.65 1.80 -7.62
C PRO A 117 -12.77 1.07 -6.86
N GLU A 118 -13.80 0.58 -7.56
CA GLU A 118 -14.79 -0.33 -6.99
C GLU A 118 -14.21 -1.76 -6.78
N ASP A 119 -12.88 -1.90 -6.87
CA ASP A 119 -12.14 -3.17 -6.80
C ASP A 119 -11.95 -3.66 -5.35
N PHE A 120 -12.89 -3.31 -4.44
CA PHE A 120 -12.88 -3.76 -3.05
C PHE A 120 -14.14 -4.60 -2.79
N GLU A 121 -14.44 -5.55 -3.68
CA GLU A 121 -15.65 -6.37 -3.59
C GLU A 121 -15.49 -7.48 -2.54
N ASP A 122 -14.26 -7.95 -2.34
CA ASP A 122 -14.00 -9.07 -1.45
C ASP A 122 -13.42 -8.60 -0.11
N HIS A 123 -13.99 -9.11 0.96
CA HIS A 123 -13.41 -9.03 2.29
C HIS A 123 -12.31 -10.11 2.41
N ILE A 124 -11.04 -9.71 2.22
CA ILE A 124 -9.92 -10.65 2.10
C ILE A 124 -9.21 -10.95 3.42
N ALA A 125 -9.35 -10.10 4.43
CA ALA A 125 -8.79 -10.34 5.74
C ALA A 125 -9.50 -9.57 6.84
N HIS A 126 -9.53 -10.16 8.03
CA HIS A 126 -9.93 -9.54 9.28
C HIS A 126 -8.95 -9.89 10.40
N PHE A 127 -8.70 -8.93 11.28
CA PHE A 127 -8.06 -9.21 12.55
C PHE A 127 -8.54 -8.23 13.63
N SER A 128 -8.67 -8.75 14.85
CA SER A 128 -9.10 -7.93 15.98
C SER A 128 -8.31 -8.24 17.24
N THR A 129 -8.20 -7.26 18.13
CA THR A 129 -7.67 -7.43 19.48
C THR A 129 -8.54 -6.71 20.50
N VAL A 130 -8.70 -7.31 21.67
CA VAL A 130 -9.46 -6.73 22.78
C VAL A 130 -8.51 -6.05 23.76
N SER A 131 -8.79 -4.81 24.11
CA SER A 131 -7.95 -4.02 25.01
C SER A 131 -8.41 -4.11 26.45
N THR A 132 -7.50 -4.42 27.34
CA THR A 132 -7.66 -4.31 28.81
C THR A 132 -7.00 -3.03 29.36
N ASN A 133 -6.49 -2.14 28.50
CA ASN A 133 -5.75 -0.94 28.89
C ASN A 133 -6.66 0.10 29.58
N THR A 134 -6.05 1.15 30.14
CA THR A 134 -6.76 2.32 30.67
C THR A 134 -7.60 3.02 29.60
N ILE A 135 -8.46 3.95 30.01
CA ILE A 135 -9.26 4.79 29.07
C ILE A 135 -8.34 5.56 28.12
N ASN A 136 -7.25 6.15 28.63
CA ASN A 136 -6.28 6.88 27.81
C ASN A 136 -5.54 5.94 26.83
N GLY A 137 -5.14 4.76 27.29
CA GLY A 137 -4.53 3.76 26.42
C GLY A 137 -5.48 3.28 25.31
N TRP A 138 -6.75 3.06 25.65
CA TRP A 138 -7.79 2.75 24.67
C TRP A 138 -7.97 3.89 23.65
N TYR A 139 -8.06 5.13 24.14
CA TYR A 139 -8.14 6.29 23.25
C TYR A 139 -6.97 6.37 22.28
N ASN A 140 -5.74 6.20 22.78
CA ASN A 140 -4.54 6.27 21.96
C ASN A 140 -4.50 5.20 20.86
N MET A 141 -4.75 3.94 21.22
CA MET A 141 -4.71 2.84 20.25
C MET A 141 -5.84 2.94 19.24
N SER A 142 -7.05 3.33 19.67
CA SER A 142 -8.18 3.55 18.78
C SER A 142 -7.88 4.68 17.79
N ARG A 143 -7.34 5.81 18.28
CA ARG A 143 -6.90 6.94 17.44
C ARG A 143 -5.84 6.52 16.43
N ALA A 144 -4.81 5.79 16.89
CA ALA A 144 -3.72 5.36 16.01
C ALA A 144 -4.23 4.46 14.87
N LEU A 145 -5.05 3.46 15.21
CA LEU A 145 -5.60 2.56 14.19
C LEU A 145 -6.56 3.28 13.24
N SER A 146 -7.37 4.22 13.73
CA SER A 146 -8.31 4.99 12.91
C SER A 146 -7.64 5.88 11.86
N ASN A 147 -6.33 6.20 11.98
CA ASN A 147 -5.63 6.91 10.92
C ASN A 147 -5.50 6.09 9.62
N PHE A 148 -5.70 4.78 9.70
CA PHE A 148 -5.67 3.89 8.53
C PHE A 148 -7.06 3.66 7.93
N ASP A 149 -8.14 4.13 8.58
CA ASP A 149 -9.49 3.92 8.08
C ASP A 149 -9.71 4.58 6.72
N GLY A 150 -10.24 3.80 5.77
CA GLY A 150 -10.44 4.21 4.39
C GLY A 150 -9.17 4.30 3.54
N MET A 151 -7.98 4.00 4.08
CA MET A 151 -6.73 4.04 3.34
C MET A 151 -6.74 3.01 2.21
N VAL A 152 -6.41 3.45 1.01
CA VAL A 152 -6.18 2.58 -0.15
C VAL A 152 -4.68 2.44 -0.35
N VAL A 153 -4.19 1.20 -0.35
CA VAL A 153 -2.79 0.87 -0.58
C VAL A 153 -2.65 0.27 -1.98
N TRP A 154 -1.99 0.99 -2.87
CA TRP A 154 -1.87 0.63 -4.27
C TRP A 154 -0.79 -0.44 -4.51
N PRO A 155 -0.82 -1.16 -5.65
CA PRO A 155 0.25 -2.08 -6.05
C PRO A 155 1.64 -1.46 -5.96
N GLY A 156 2.53 -2.10 -5.21
CA GLY A 156 3.90 -1.65 -4.98
C GLY A 156 4.06 -0.56 -3.91
N GLU A 157 2.97 -0.02 -3.38
CA GLU A 157 3.03 1.01 -2.34
C GLU A 157 3.43 0.41 -0.99
N THR A 158 4.29 1.13 -0.28
CA THR A 158 4.72 0.79 1.09
C THR A 158 4.10 1.78 2.07
N VAL A 159 3.46 1.27 3.11
CA VAL A 159 2.86 2.04 4.20
C VAL A 159 3.72 1.89 5.45
N SER A 160 3.95 3.01 6.15
CA SER A 160 4.61 3.09 7.45
C SER A 160 3.60 3.49 8.52
N PHE A 161 3.65 2.84 9.68
CA PHE A 161 2.81 3.19 10.81
C PHE A 161 3.06 4.64 11.24
N PHE A 162 4.32 5.03 11.39
CA PHE A 162 4.64 6.37 11.86
C PHE A 162 4.59 7.47 10.79
N ASP A 163 4.78 7.15 9.51
CA ASP A 163 4.49 8.13 8.45
C ASP A 163 2.98 8.49 8.42
N THR A 164 2.12 7.55 8.88
CA THR A 164 0.67 7.74 8.96
C THR A 164 0.24 8.40 10.28
N CYS A 165 0.77 7.93 11.42
CA CYS A 165 0.31 8.36 12.76
C CYS A 165 1.11 9.54 13.33
N GLY A 166 2.30 9.83 12.78
CA GLY A 166 3.27 10.74 13.38
C GLY A 166 3.88 10.18 14.68
N PRO A 167 4.57 11.02 15.46
CA PRO A 167 5.26 10.63 16.71
C PRO A 167 4.35 10.07 17.81
N CYS A 168 3.03 10.17 17.67
CA CYS A 168 2.03 9.81 18.68
C CYS A 168 2.21 10.56 20.02
N GLY A 169 2.65 11.78 19.94
CA GLY A 169 2.86 12.68 21.08
C GLY A 169 1.65 13.55 21.41
N ALA A 170 1.88 14.54 22.29
CA ALA A 170 0.86 15.52 22.67
C ALA A 170 0.40 16.39 21.47
N ALA A 171 1.32 16.72 20.56
CA ALA A 171 1.03 17.55 19.38
C ALA A 171 0.04 16.86 18.43
N GLU A 172 0.13 15.53 18.31
CA GLU A 172 -0.77 14.70 17.52
C GLU A 172 -2.04 14.32 18.30
N GLY A 173 -2.23 14.87 19.53
CA GLY A 173 -3.43 14.66 20.34
C GLY A 173 -3.50 13.33 21.07
N TYR A 174 -2.36 12.66 21.31
CA TYR A 174 -2.30 11.47 22.13
C TYR A 174 -2.22 11.82 23.63
N LEU A 175 -2.68 10.91 24.45
CA LEU A 175 -2.75 11.06 25.91
C LEU A 175 -1.64 10.28 26.60
N ILE A 176 -1.32 10.67 27.85
CA ILE A 176 -0.42 9.90 28.69
C ILE A 176 -1.14 8.62 29.13
N ALA A 177 -0.51 7.47 28.91
CA ALA A 177 -0.96 6.14 29.33
C ALA A 177 0.25 5.25 29.63
N GLY A 178 0.00 4.01 30.07
CA GLY A 178 1.07 3.06 30.38
C GLY A 178 1.92 2.70 29.17
N VAL A 179 3.23 2.76 29.34
CA VAL A 179 4.26 2.26 28.42
C VAL A 179 5.16 1.28 29.16
N VAL A 180 5.99 0.51 28.47
CA VAL A 180 6.98 -0.35 29.11
C VAL A 180 7.90 0.50 29.99
N GLY A 181 7.95 0.16 31.29
CA GLY A 181 8.78 0.87 32.27
C GLY A 181 8.18 2.16 32.85
N GLY A 182 6.91 2.51 32.54
CA GLY A 182 6.31 3.73 33.13
C GLY A 182 5.05 4.24 32.44
N SER A 183 4.98 5.54 32.24
CA SER A 183 3.90 6.20 31.51
C SER A 183 4.44 7.24 30.55
N GLY A 184 3.77 7.42 29.41
CA GLY A 184 4.17 8.37 28.37
C GLY A 184 3.01 8.62 27.38
N TYR A 185 3.21 9.62 26.50
CA TYR A 185 2.29 9.85 25.41
C TYR A 185 2.25 8.64 24.47
N GLY A 186 1.10 8.39 23.88
CA GLY A 186 0.94 7.29 22.94
C GLY A 186 0.92 5.88 23.58
N GLY A 187 0.93 5.76 24.92
CA GLY A 187 0.83 4.44 25.57
C GLY A 187 -0.38 3.67 25.03
N GLY A 188 -0.14 2.41 24.56
CA GLY A 188 -1.15 1.55 23.95
C GLY A 188 -1.04 1.40 22.42
N ILE A 189 -0.32 2.26 21.70
CA ILE A 189 -0.26 2.24 20.22
C ILE A 189 0.33 0.94 19.64
N CYS A 190 1.17 0.23 20.40
CA CYS A 190 1.68 -1.07 19.96
C CYS A 190 0.55 -2.11 19.74
N GLN A 191 -0.55 -2.02 20.49
CA GLN A 191 -1.70 -2.87 20.24
C GLN A 191 -2.41 -2.49 18.93
N ALA A 192 -2.48 -1.20 18.57
CA ALA A 192 -2.98 -0.73 17.28
C ALA A 192 -2.11 -1.25 16.13
N SER A 193 -0.78 -1.11 16.24
CA SER A 193 0.17 -1.64 15.27
C SER A 193 0.05 -3.16 15.11
N THR A 194 -0.11 -3.89 16.21
CA THR A 194 -0.30 -5.34 16.20
C THR A 194 -1.62 -5.74 15.54
N THR A 195 -2.71 -4.98 15.78
CA THR A 195 -4.00 -5.26 15.12
C THR A 195 -3.89 -5.06 13.61
N LEU A 196 -3.26 -3.97 13.18
CA LEU A 196 -2.98 -3.72 11.76
C LEU A 196 -2.09 -4.81 11.16
N TYR A 197 -1.01 -5.20 11.85
CA TYR A 197 -0.13 -6.30 11.44
C TYR A 197 -0.91 -7.60 11.25
N GLY A 198 -1.77 -7.96 12.19
CA GLY A 198 -2.59 -9.17 12.13
C GLY A 198 -3.50 -9.22 10.89
N ALA A 199 -4.11 -8.09 10.50
CA ALA A 199 -4.89 -7.98 9.27
C ALA A 199 -4.01 -8.03 8.02
N VAL A 200 -2.89 -7.29 8.01
CA VAL A 200 -1.93 -7.21 6.91
C VAL A 200 -1.35 -8.58 6.55
N VAL A 201 -0.95 -9.38 7.56
CA VAL A 201 -0.40 -10.72 7.28
C VAL A 201 -1.47 -11.66 6.73
N ARG A 202 -2.73 -11.54 7.18
CA ARG A 202 -3.86 -12.34 6.69
C ARG A 202 -4.36 -11.90 5.32
N ALA A 203 -4.08 -10.65 4.91
CA ALA A 203 -4.30 -10.17 3.55
C ALA A 203 -3.19 -10.57 2.57
N GLY A 204 -2.15 -11.28 3.00
CA GLY A 204 -1.04 -11.70 2.15
C GLY A 204 -0.07 -10.57 1.78
N LEU A 205 -0.14 -9.40 2.44
CA LEU A 205 0.73 -8.26 2.14
C LEU A 205 2.16 -8.52 2.66
N THR A 206 3.15 -7.92 2.02
CA THR A 206 4.55 -8.11 2.36
C THR A 206 4.94 -7.28 3.58
N ILE A 207 5.57 -7.92 4.57
CA ILE A 207 6.13 -7.26 5.74
C ILE A 207 7.51 -6.71 5.38
N VAL A 208 7.65 -5.39 5.41
CA VAL A 208 8.90 -4.67 5.08
C VAL A 208 9.72 -4.44 6.35
N GLU A 209 9.05 -4.06 7.45
CA GLU A 209 9.68 -3.85 8.75
C GLU A 209 8.71 -4.27 9.84
N ARG A 210 9.17 -5.06 10.78
CA ARG A 210 8.44 -5.48 11.98
C ARG A 210 9.40 -5.83 13.08
N GLN A 211 9.14 -5.35 14.27
CA GLN A 211 9.83 -5.76 15.49
C GLN A 211 8.82 -6.31 16.50
N ASN A 212 9.15 -7.43 17.16
CA ASN A 212 8.36 -7.94 18.28
C ASN A 212 8.69 -7.19 19.58
N HIS A 213 7.80 -7.26 20.56
CA HIS A 213 8.11 -6.78 21.92
C HIS A 213 9.22 -7.61 22.57
N THR A 214 9.93 -7.01 23.51
CA THR A 214 10.93 -7.72 24.32
C THR A 214 10.33 -8.79 25.21
N THR A 215 9.06 -8.60 25.63
CA THR A 215 8.28 -9.58 26.38
C THR A 215 7.03 -9.92 25.59
N PRO A 216 6.60 -11.20 25.56
CA PRO A 216 5.40 -11.59 24.83
C PRO A 216 4.19 -10.75 25.20
N SER A 217 3.49 -10.24 24.21
CA SER A 217 2.21 -9.53 24.44
C SER A 217 1.12 -10.51 24.85
N THR A 218 0.13 -10.03 25.61
CA THR A 218 -0.95 -10.87 26.15
C THR A 218 -2.21 -10.87 25.30
N TYR A 219 -2.26 -10.02 24.27
CA TYR A 219 -3.45 -9.81 23.43
C TYR A 219 -3.38 -10.50 22.06
N VAL A 220 -2.26 -11.16 21.75
CA VAL A 220 -2.09 -12.01 20.56
C VAL A 220 -1.24 -13.23 20.88
N PRO A 221 -1.31 -14.31 20.09
CA PRO A 221 -0.39 -15.44 20.22
C PRO A 221 1.07 -15.01 20.05
N ILE A 222 1.97 -15.85 20.60
CA ILE A 222 3.41 -15.64 20.52
C ILE A 222 3.85 -15.44 19.05
N GLY A 223 4.75 -14.50 18.78
CA GLY A 223 5.27 -14.28 17.42
C GLY A 223 4.33 -13.50 16.49
N GLN A 224 3.15 -13.08 16.95
CA GLN A 224 2.15 -12.36 16.15
C GLN A 224 1.96 -10.90 16.56
N ASP A 225 2.89 -10.33 17.32
CA ASP A 225 2.86 -8.94 17.74
C ASP A 225 3.74 -8.05 16.84
N ALA A 226 3.46 -6.76 16.79
CA ALA A 226 4.26 -5.74 16.11
C ALA A 226 4.42 -4.54 17.04
N MET A 227 5.61 -4.39 17.61
CA MET A 227 5.98 -3.25 18.44
C MET A 227 6.35 -2.06 17.58
N VAL A 228 5.95 -0.87 18.01
CA VAL A 228 6.37 0.40 17.41
C VAL A 228 6.89 1.35 18.49
N ASN A 229 7.96 2.08 18.17
CA ASN A 229 8.55 3.09 19.05
C ASN A 229 9.20 4.18 18.19
N TRP A 230 8.69 5.40 18.28
CA TRP A 230 9.11 6.52 17.45
C TRP A 230 10.64 6.69 17.43
N GLY A 231 11.20 6.75 16.22
CA GLY A 231 12.63 6.92 15.99
C GLY A 231 13.48 5.67 16.15
N THR A 232 12.92 4.52 16.56
CA THR A 232 13.70 3.28 16.76
C THR A 232 13.08 2.04 16.12
N SER A 233 11.76 1.94 16.03
CA SER A 233 11.06 0.76 15.50
C SER A 233 9.76 1.17 14.83
N ASP A 234 9.58 0.79 13.60
CA ASP A 234 8.36 1.05 12.84
C ASP A 234 7.69 -0.27 12.42
N PHE A 235 6.45 -0.20 12.04
CA PHE A 235 5.77 -1.26 11.31
C PHE A 235 5.51 -0.79 9.89
N ARG A 236 6.09 -1.52 8.93
CA ARG A 236 5.97 -1.18 7.52
C ARG A 236 5.56 -2.40 6.71
N PHE A 237 4.64 -2.21 5.80
CA PHE A 237 4.17 -3.26 4.89
C PHE A 237 4.00 -2.72 3.48
N ARG A 238 3.99 -3.61 2.50
CA ARG A 238 3.85 -3.26 1.09
C ARG A 238 2.78 -4.13 0.44
N ASN A 239 1.99 -3.53 -0.43
CA ASN A 239 1.06 -4.26 -1.28
C ASN A 239 1.80 -4.78 -2.53
N ASP A 240 2.11 -6.07 -2.56
CA ASP A 240 2.72 -6.72 -3.73
C ASP A 240 1.69 -7.40 -4.65
N TRP A 241 0.39 -7.30 -4.33
CA TRP A 241 -0.67 -7.73 -5.25
C TRP A 241 -0.72 -6.79 -6.46
N ASP A 242 -1.29 -7.26 -7.56
CA ASP A 242 -1.54 -6.47 -8.76
C ASP A 242 -2.86 -5.67 -8.72
N PHE A 243 -3.52 -5.65 -7.55
CA PHE A 243 -4.74 -4.90 -7.25
C PHE A 243 -4.56 -4.05 -5.97
N PRO A 244 -5.29 -2.94 -5.84
CA PRO A 244 -5.27 -2.14 -4.62
C PRO A 244 -6.00 -2.87 -3.49
N VAL A 245 -5.61 -2.58 -2.24
CA VAL A 245 -6.35 -3.01 -1.05
C VAL A 245 -6.81 -1.80 -0.25
N LYS A 246 -7.96 -1.93 0.40
CA LYS A 246 -8.53 -0.89 1.27
C LYS A 246 -8.56 -1.39 2.71
N ILE A 247 -8.05 -0.57 3.60
CA ILE A 247 -8.11 -0.79 5.05
C ILE A 247 -9.39 -0.15 5.59
N VAL A 248 -10.14 -0.89 6.37
CA VAL A 248 -11.33 -0.41 7.07
C VAL A 248 -11.17 -0.69 8.55
N VAL A 249 -11.41 0.32 9.39
CA VAL A 249 -11.24 0.23 10.83
C VAL A 249 -12.56 0.51 11.53
N ASP A 250 -12.94 -0.37 12.45
CA ASP A 250 -14.10 -0.18 13.30
C ASP A 250 -13.76 -0.51 14.76
N ASN A 251 -13.52 0.53 15.56
CA ASN A 251 -13.10 0.41 16.95
C ASN A 251 -14.27 0.67 17.88
N TYR A 252 -14.74 -0.34 18.58
CA TYR A 252 -15.84 -0.20 19.55
C TYR A 252 -15.67 -1.17 20.74
N ASP A 253 -16.24 -0.80 21.85
CA ASP A 253 -16.33 -1.64 23.07
C ASP A 253 -15.02 -2.38 23.43
N ARG A 254 -13.91 -1.63 23.47
CA ARG A 254 -12.57 -2.13 23.73
C ARG A 254 -11.98 -3.06 22.67
N THR A 255 -12.66 -3.26 21.56
CA THR A 255 -12.19 -4.07 20.44
C THR A 255 -11.65 -3.16 19.33
N LEU A 256 -10.40 -3.38 18.96
CA LEU A 256 -9.80 -2.83 17.74
C LEU A 256 -10.09 -3.82 16.61
N ASN A 257 -10.73 -3.37 15.55
CA ASN A 257 -11.00 -4.17 14.36
C ASN A 257 -10.33 -3.56 13.15
N CYS A 258 -9.68 -4.39 12.37
CA CYS A 258 -9.06 -4.02 11.11
C CYS A 258 -9.44 -5.04 10.04
N ASP A 259 -10.12 -4.57 9.02
CA ASP A 259 -10.54 -5.33 7.85
C ASP A 259 -9.75 -4.87 6.64
N ILE A 260 -9.41 -5.80 5.75
CA ILE A 260 -8.80 -5.49 4.46
C ILE A 260 -9.70 -6.02 3.36
N TRP A 261 -10.06 -5.10 2.48
CA TRP A 261 -10.88 -5.35 1.31
C TRP A 261 -10.02 -5.26 0.05
N GLY A 262 -10.32 -6.08 -0.95
CA GLY A 262 -9.56 -6.14 -2.19
C GLY A 262 -10.20 -7.11 -3.17
N ILE A 263 -9.35 -7.95 -3.78
CA ILE A 263 -9.77 -9.03 -4.66
C ILE A 263 -9.25 -10.33 -4.10
N GLN A 264 -10.16 -11.29 -3.88
CA GLN A 264 -9.76 -12.61 -3.40
C GLN A 264 -9.06 -13.39 -4.53
N PRO A 265 -7.80 -13.80 -4.34
CA PRO A 265 -7.12 -14.65 -5.32
C PRO A 265 -7.81 -16.03 -5.43
N ASP A 266 -7.95 -16.55 -6.64
CA ASP A 266 -8.68 -17.80 -6.91
C ASP A 266 -8.07 -19.06 -6.29
N TRP A 267 -6.77 -19.02 -5.96
CA TRP A 267 -6.03 -20.21 -5.54
C TRP A 267 -6.11 -20.52 -4.05
N TYR A 268 -6.62 -19.59 -3.21
CA TYR A 268 -6.92 -19.81 -1.79
C TYR A 268 -8.20 -19.06 -1.38
N ASP A 269 -8.81 -19.48 -0.27
CA ASP A 269 -10.04 -18.89 0.25
C ASP A 269 -9.74 -17.88 1.38
N TYR A 270 -8.77 -18.21 2.25
CA TYR A 270 -8.31 -17.33 3.33
C TYR A 270 -6.89 -17.68 3.77
N ILE A 271 -6.28 -16.79 4.54
CA ILE A 271 -4.98 -16.99 5.19
C ILE A 271 -5.20 -16.96 6.70
N ASP A 272 -4.68 -17.96 7.39
CA ASP A 272 -4.49 -17.90 8.85
C ASP A 272 -3.01 -17.89 9.22
N VAL A 273 -2.71 -17.66 10.49
CA VAL A 273 -1.34 -17.57 11.00
C VAL A 273 -1.17 -18.54 12.16
N SER A 274 -0.29 -19.50 11.99
CA SER A 274 0.19 -20.34 13.06
C SER A 274 1.52 -19.83 13.61
N SER A 275 1.75 -20.03 14.91
CA SER A 275 2.99 -19.62 15.58
C SER A 275 3.32 -20.55 16.74
N TRP A 276 4.61 -20.74 17.01
CA TRP A 276 5.10 -21.68 18.03
C TRP A 276 6.45 -21.26 18.60
N TRP A 277 6.74 -21.75 19.80
CA TRP A 277 8.05 -21.60 20.38
C TRP A 277 9.07 -22.49 19.67
N THR A 278 10.22 -21.93 19.29
CA THR A 278 11.37 -22.64 18.70
C THR A 278 12.52 -22.79 19.68
N GLY A 279 12.46 -22.10 20.82
CA GLY A 279 13.43 -22.12 21.90
C GLY A 279 12.84 -21.53 23.17
N SER A 280 13.66 -21.32 24.18
CA SER A 280 13.19 -20.76 25.48
C SER A 280 12.70 -19.31 25.35
N ASN A 281 13.19 -18.58 24.37
CA ASN A 281 12.93 -17.16 24.16
C ASN A 281 12.74 -16.79 22.66
N THR A 282 12.56 -17.78 21.80
CA THR A 282 12.38 -17.57 20.37
C THR A 282 11.08 -18.20 19.88
N ALA A 283 10.39 -17.51 19.01
CA ALA A 283 9.16 -18.01 18.37
C ALA A 283 9.20 -17.77 16.86
N SER A 284 8.68 -18.71 16.11
CA SER A 284 8.45 -18.59 14.68
C SER A 284 6.95 -18.51 14.40
N ALA A 285 6.61 -17.91 13.27
CA ALA A 285 5.25 -17.83 12.76
C ALA A 285 5.24 -18.03 11.24
N GLN A 286 4.13 -18.51 10.74
CA GLN A 286 3.92 -18.68 9.30
C GLN A 286 2.49 -18.36 8.91
N ARG A 287 2.31 -17.93 7.68
CA ARG A 287 1.02 -17.90 7.01
C ARG A 287 0.67 -19.30 6.53
N GLU A 288 -0.58 -19.66 6.65
CA GLU A 288 -1.18 -20.88 6.10
C GLU A 288 -2.31 -20.48 5.16
N TYR A 289 -2.17 -20.79 3.89
CA TYR A 289 -3.15 -20.50 2.86
C TYR A 289 -4.11 -21.66 2.75
N TYR A 290 -5.39 -21.41 2.92
CA TYR A 290 -6.44 -22.43 2.94
C TYR A 290 -7.26 -22.40 1.65
N LYS A 291 -7.55 -23.56 1.09
CA LYS A 291 -8.52 -23.80 0.02
C LYS A 291 -9.38 -24.98 0.39
N ASN A 292 -10.71 -24.79 0.45
CA ASN A 292 -11.67 -25.81 0.92
C ASN A 292 -11.25 -26.42 2.28
N ASP A 293 -10.89 -25.56 3.23
CA ASP A 293 -10.41 -25.89 4.60
C ASP A 293 -9.14 -26.79 4.63
N GLN A 294 -8.39 -26.87 3.56
CA GLN A 294 -7.11 -27.55 3.51
C GLN A 294 -5.97 -26.54 3.30
N VAL A 295 -4.86 -26.73 4.00
CA VAL A 295 -3.65 -25.93 3.77
C VAL A 295 -3.06 -26.29 2.42
N VAL A 296 -3.04 -25.33 1.50
CA VAL A 296 -2.50 -25.50 0.13
C VAL A 296 -1.12 -24.89 -0.05
N ALA A 297 -0.75 -23.96 0.81
CA ALA A 297 0.59 -23.33 0.82
C ALA A 297 0.91 -22.76 2.20
N THR A 298 2.19 -22.55 2.47
CA THR A 298 2.68 -21.83 3.66
C THR A 298 3.75 -20.82 3.26
N SER A 299 3.87 -19.74 4.05
CA SER A 299 5.01 -18.82 3.93
C SER A 299 5.45 -18.35 5.31
N ALA A 300 6.76 -18.36 5.55
CA ALA A 300 7.35 -17.92 6.81
C ALA A 300 7.09 -16.43 7.06
N LEU A 301 6.88 -16.08 8.32
CA LEU A 301 6.88 -14.70 8.82
C LEU A 301 8.19 -14.45 9.60
N PRO A 302 8.57 -13.19 9.85
CA PRO A 302 9.77 -12.89 10.64
C PRO A 302 9.72 -13.52 12.04
N ASP A 303 10.81 -14.16 12.44
CA ASP A 303 10.98 -14.72 13.79
C ASP A 303 10.90 -13.65 14.87
N SER A 304 10.59 -14.07 16.09
CA SER A 304 10.48 -13.22 17.27
C SER A 304 11.48 -13.67 18.35
N TRP A 305 12.10 -12.69 19.00
CA TRP A 305 13.09 -12.87 20.05
C TRP A 305 12.65 -12.16 21.32
N TYR A 306 12.50 -12.87 22.41
CA TYR A 306 12.04 -12.36 23.71
C TYR A 306 13.14 -12.50 24.77
N TRP A 307 13.24 -11.57 25.70
CA TRP A 307 14.20 -11.58 26.82
C TRP A 307 13.73 -10.82 28.05
#